data_dd5959951d35d07343c2973e80d9be3f
#
_entry.id   dd5959951d35d07343c2973e80d9be3f
#
_cell.length_a   1.000
_cell.length_b   1.000
_cell.length_c   1.000
_cell.angle_alpha   90.00
_cell.angle_beta   90.00
_cell.angle_gamma   90.00
#
_symmetry.space_group_name_H-M   'P 1'
#
loop_
_entity.id
_entity.type
_entity.pdbx_description
1 polymer ?
#
loop_
_entity_poly.entity_id
_entity_poly.type
_entity_poly.pdbx_seq_one_letter_code
_entity_poly.pdbx_strand_id
1 'polypeptide(L)'
;MREVCVNRGGQAGTIDDALVRRLHDELDAAEADTRCRVLLITSEPGVFSTGMDLVDAARTPGPQESGGRFFDLLRRFTRTPLVVAAVVDGRVAGGGVGLLAACDLVLATPRSTFALPEALWGLLPCCVLPFLIRRTGFQRAYAMALTTRPLGTAEAAACGLVDEVADDPAKAVRRLVFRAGKLDGATVGDLKRYAGALWAITDDTRRLAVEELDRLMALPRVRDRLTAYAAHGRYPWES
;
A
#
# COMPACT_ATOMS: atom_id res chain seq x y z
N MET A 1 -11.53 -1.40 17.79
CA MET A 1 -10.43 -1.06 16.86
C MET A 1 -9.31 -2.05 17.06
N ARG A 2 -8.74 -2.53 15.97
CA ARG A 2 -7.53 -3.34 15.93
C ARG A 2 -6.42 -2.55 15.23
N GLU A 3 -5.21 -2.58 15.78
CA GLU A 3 -4.07 -1.81 15.24
C GLU A 3 -2.94 -2.75 14.81
N VAL A 4 -2.36 -2.48 13.64
CA VAL A 4 -1.24 -3.23 13.06
C VAL A 4 -0.13 -2.27 12.68
N CYS A 5 1.03 -2.42 13.34
CA CYS A 5 2.24 -1.66 13.00
C CYS A 5 3.03 -2.41 11.92
N VAL A 6 3.31 -1.77 10.77
CA VAL A 6 3.94 -2.44 9.62
C VAL A 6 5.47 -2.56 9.72
N ASN A 7 6.14 -1.75 10.56
CA ASN A 7 7.61 -1.66 10.64
C ASN A 7 8.18 -1.83 12.06
N ARG A 8 7.65 -2.74 12.86
CA ARG A 8 8.13 -2.96 14.24
C ARG A 8 9.60 -3.40 14.28
N GLY A 9 10.33 -2.86 15.29
CA GLY A 9 11.64 -3.38 15.69
C GLY A 9 12.77 -3.08 14.71
N GLY A 10 12.76 -1.90 14.05
CA GLY A 10 13.81 -1.48 13.14
C GLY A 10 13.70 -2.06 11.73
N GLN A 11 12.67 -2.83 11.44
CA GLN A 11 12.35 -3.24 10.07
C GLN A 11 11.87 -2.00 9.28
N ALA A 12 12.35 -1.87 8.04
CA ALA A 12 12.03 -0.71 7.19
C ALA A 12 10.60 -0.71 6.61
N GLY A 13 9.66 -1.49 7.17
CA GLY A 13 8.32 -1.63 6.64
C GLY A 13 8.31 -2.21 5.21
N THR A 14 9.23 -3.13 4.94
CA THR A 14 9.34 -3.82 3.67
C THR A 14 8.13 -4.71 3.45
N ILE A 15 7.56 -4.67 2.26
CA ILE A 15 6.44 -5.53 1.86
C ILE A 15 7.00 -6.89 1.45
N ASP A 16 7.11 -7.77 2.41
CA ASP A 16 7.48 -9.17 2.24
C ASP A 16 6.28 -10.11 2.50
N ASP A 17 6.46 -11.39 2.22
CA ASP A 17 5.44 -12.40 2.46
C ASP A 17 5.01 -12.51 3.93
N ALA A 18 5.90 -12.25 4.87
CA ALA A 18 5.60 -12.32 6.30
C ALA A 18 4.67 -11.16 6.71
N LEU A 19 4.95 -9.94 6.24
CA LEU A 19 4.08 -8.79 6.46
C LEU A 19 2.71 -8.99 5.80
N VAL A 20 2.69 -9.47 4.54
CA VAL A 20 1.42 -9.71 3.81
C VAL A 20 0.56 -10.74 4.54
N ARG A 21 1.13 -11.89 4.95
CA ARG A 21 0.41 -12.88 5.76
C ARG A 21 -0.11 -12.29 7.06
N ARG A 22 0.75 -11.60 7.81
CA ARG A 22 0.35 -10.95 9.07
C ARG A 22 -0.81 -9.98 8.88
N LEU A 23 -0.82 -9.19 7.81
CA LEU A 23 -1.93 -8.27 7.53
C LEU A 23 -3.22 -9.02 7.16
N HIS A 24 -3.15 -10.17 6.48
CA HIS A 24 -4.29 -11.05 6.28
C HIS A 24 -4.83 -11.59 7.60
N ASP A 25 -3.97 -12.13 8.47
CA ASP A 25 -4.36 -12.70 9.76
C ASP A 25 -4.99 -11.65 10.69
N GLU A 26 -4.43 -10.44 10.70
CA GLU A 26 -4.95 -9.32 11.48
C GLU A 26 -6.31 -8.84 10.97
N LEU A 27 -6.51 -8.86 9.65
CA LEU A 27 -7.81 -8.56 9.04
C LEU A 27 -8.83 -9.65 9.40
N ASP A 28 -8.48 -10.94 9.30
CA ASP A 28 -9.35 -12.07 9.69
C ASP A 28 -9.78 -11.96 11.16
N ALA A 29 -8.82 -11.68 12.03
CA ALA A 29 -9.09 -11.49 13.45
C ALA A 29 -9.94 -10.24 13.75
N ALA A 30 -9.79 -9.17 12.96
CA ALA A 30 -10.62 -7.98 13.08
C ALA A 30 -12.05 -8.22 12.58
N GLU A 31 -12.22 -8.98 11.49
CA GLU A 31 -13.53 -9.37 10.95
C GLU A 31 -14.29 -10.32 11.90
N ALA A 32 -13.57 -11.19 12.60
CA ALA A 32 -14.15 -12.13 13.58
C ALA A 32 -14.63 -11.42 14.88
N ASP A 33 -14.06 -10.29 15.25
CA ASP A 33 -14.52 -9.50 16.41
C ASP A 33 -15.69 -8.59 16.02
N THR A 34 -16.89 -8.98 16.36
CA THR A 34 -18.13 -8.21 16.09
C THR A 34 -18.14 -6.79 16.70
N ARG A 35 -17.26 -6.49 17.66
CA ARG A 35 -17.10 -5.15 18.25
C ARG A 35 -16.05 -4.32 17.50
N CYS A 36 -15.24 -4.92 16.67
CA CYS A 36 -14.26 -4.21 15.84
C CYS A 36 -14.98 -3.44 14.72
N ARG A 37 -14.64 -2.17 14.55
CA ARG A 37 -15.17 -1.30 13.48
C ARG A 37 -14.05 -0.72 12.62
N VAL A 38 -12.83 -0.72 13.12
CA VAL A 38 -11.69 -0.09 12.45
C VAL A 38 -10.49 -1.03 12.52
N LEU A 39 -9.89 -1.31 11.37
CA LEU A 39 -8.53 -1.81 11.25
C LEU A 39 -7.62 -0.60 10.99
N LEU A 40 -6.71 -0.32 11.93
CA LEU A 40 -5.77 0.80 11.84
C LEU A 40 -4.38 0.27 11.49
N ILE A 41 -3.83 0.76 10.38
CA ILE A 41 -2.47 0.45 9.94
C ILE A 41 -1.56 1.60 10.33
N THR A 42 -0.54 1.30 11.12
CA THR A 42 0.41 2.29 11.64
C THR A 42 1.85 1.89 11.33
N SER A 43 2.77 2.78 11.61
CA SER A 43 4.21 2.52 11.60
C SER A 43 4.90 3.23 12.76
N GLU A 44 6.11 2.78 13.09
CA GLU A 44 7.02 3.61 13.85
C GLU A 44 7.38 4.86 13.04
N PRO A 45 7.70 5.99 13.70
CA PRO A 45 8.02 7.24 13.01
C PRO A 45 9.23 7.15 12.07
N GLY A 46 9.19 7.94 11.00
CA GLY A 46 10.28 8.10 10.03
C GLY A 46 10.10 7.31 8.74
N VAL A 47 9.72 6.05 8.81
CA VAL A 47 9.48 5.22 7.62
C VAL A 47 8.21 4.39 7.82
N PHE A 48 7.22 4.60 6.98
CA PHE A 48 6.03 3.74 6.97
C PHE A 48 6.32 2.44 6.20
N SER A 49 6.82 2.56 4.98
CA SER A 49 7.18 1.40 4.16
C SER A 49 8.18 1.78 3.06
N THR A 50 9.16 0.92 2.81
CA THR A 50 10.10 1.03 1.69
C THR A 50 9.64 0.32 0.43
N GLY A 51 8.50 -0.35 0.45
CA GLY A 51 7.99 -1.15 -0.67
C GLY A 51 8.52 -2.58 -0.68
N MET A 52 8.62 -3.17 -1.85
CA MET A 52 9.11 -4.54 -2.06
C MET A 52 10.53 -4.73 -1.51
N ASP A 53 10.82 -5.91 -0.96
CA ASP A 53 12.17 -6.33 -0.63
C ASP A 53 12.95 -6.63 -1.92
N LEU A 54 13.76 -5.67 -2.35
CA LEU A 54 14.55 -5.79 -3.58
C LEU A 54 15.70 -6.81 -3.44
N VAL A 55 16.19 -7.03 -2.23
CA VAL A 55 17.26 -8.01 -1.95
C VAL A 55 16.68 -9.43 -2.03
N ASP A 56 15.54 -9.66 -1.41
CA ASP A 56 14.84 -10.95 -1.48
C ASP A 56 14.37 -11.24 -2.92
N ALA A 57 13.82 -10.24 -3.60
CA ALA A 57 13.41 -10.34 -5.01
C ALA A 57 14.58 -10.71 -5.95
N ALA A 58 15.79 -10.25 -5.65
CA ALA A 58 16.99 -10.64 -6.41
C ALA A 58 17.40 -12.10 -6.20
N ARG A 59 17.10 -12.67 -5.01
CA ARG A 59 17.50 -14.03 -4.62
C ARG A 59 16.51 -15.11 -5.07
N THR A 60 15.27 -14.73 -5.30
CA THR A 60 14.17 -15.66 -5.61
C THR A 60 13.68 -15.43 -7.05
N PRO A 61 14.39 -15.93 -8.06
CA PRO A 61 13.99 -15.78 -9.47
C PRO A 61 12.79 -16.68 -9.78
N GLY A 62 11.81 -16.13 -10.49
CA GLY A 62 10.64 -16.85 -11.00
C GLY A 62 9.33 -16.17 -10.67
N PRO A 63 8.19 -16.72 -11.13
CA PRO A 63 6.86 -16.23 -10.79
C PRO A 63 6.68 -16.22 -9.26
N GLN A 64 6.30 -15.08 -8.72
CA GLN A 64 6.14 -14.93 -7.28
C GLN A 64 4.66 -14.87 -6.93
N GLU A 65 4.17 -15.86 -6.21
CA GLU A 65 2.84 -15.80 -5.61
C GLU A 65 2.64 -14.60 -4.66
N SER A 66 3.74 -14.00 -4.19
CA SER A 66 3.74 -12.83 -3.31
C SER A 66 3.01 -11.63 -3.92
N GLY A 67 3.20 -11.35 -5.21
CA GLY A 67 2.46 -10.29 -5.91
C GLY A 67 0.95 -10.53 -5.92
N GLY A 68 0.54 -11.77 -6.14
CA GLY A 68 -0.88 -12.17 -6.09
C GLY A 68 -1.47 -12.04 -4.69
N ARG A 69 -0.78 -12.54 -3.67
CA ARG A 69 -1.21 -12.40 -2.26
C ARG A 69 -1.29 -10.95 -1.81
N PHE A 70 -0.34 -10.12 -2.22
CA PHE A 70 -0.37 -8.69 -1.94
C PHE A 70 -1.56 -8.01 -2.63
N PHE A 71 -1.81 -8.29 -3.91
CA PHE A 71 -2.98 -7.77 -4.62
C PHE A 71 -4.29 -8.16 -3.93
N ASP A 72 -4.40 -9.44 -3.51
CA ASP A 72 -5.58 -9.95 -2.81
C ASP A 72 -5.80 -9.26 -1.46
N LEU A 73 -4.73 -8.95 -0.71
CA LEU A 73 -4.79 -8.15 0.51
C LEU A 73 -5.37 -6.76 0.24
N LEU A 74 -4.84 -6.05 -0.76
CA LEU A 74 -5.34 -4.72 -1.14
C LEU A 74 -6.82 -4.77 -1.52
N ARG A 75 -7.21 -5.79 -2.28
CA ARG A 75 -8.60 -6.02 -2.67
C ARG A 75 -9.50 -6.30 -1.46
N ARG A 76 -9.04 -7.07 -0.48
CA ARG A 76 -9.76 -7.32 0.77
C ARG A 76 -10.00 -6.01 1.55
N PHE A 77 -9.04 -5.11 1.64
CA PHE A 77 -9.22 -3.82 2.30
C PHE A 77 -10.39 -3.02 1.70
N THR A 78 -10.58 -3.10 0.39
CA THR A 78 -11.67 -2.42 -0.29
C THR A 78 -13.05 -3.10 -0.16
N ARG A 79 -13.11 -4.30 0.44
CA ARG A 79 -14.34 -5.12 0.52
C ARG A 79 -14.77 -5.47 1.94
N THR A 80 -13.87 -5.46 2.91
CA THR A 80 -14.15 -5.79 4.31
C THR A 80 -15.25 -4.89 4.91
N PRO A 81 -16.11 -5.39 5.82
CA PRO A 81 -17.10 -4.57 6.52
C PRO A 81 -16.50 -3.65 7.60
N LEU A 82 -15.19 -3.56 7.67
CA LEU A 82 -14.47 -2.67 8.57
C LEU A 82 -14.06 -1.38 7.84
N VAL A 83 -13.92 -0.29 8.59
CA VAL A 83 -13.18 0.88 8.11
C VAL A 83 -11.69 0.56 8.21
N VAL A 84 -10.99 0.56 7.09
CA VAL A 84 -9.54 0.38 7.03
C VAL A 84 -8.89 1.76 6.93
N ALA A 85 -8.09 2.12 7.92
CA ALA A 85 -7.42 3.42 7.95
C ALA A 85 -5.92 3.26 8.15
N ALA A 86 -5.14 4.21 7.61
CA ALA A 86 -3.70 4.25 7.81
C ALA A 86 -3.29 5.57 8.47
N VAL A 87 -2.27 5.49 9.34
CA VAL A 87 -1.57 6.65 9.89
C VAL A 87 -0.12 6.62 9.43
N VAL A 88 0.26 7.65 8.72
CA VAL A 88 1.59 7.78 8.10
C VAL A 88 2.38 8.86 8.80
N ASP A 89 3.57 8.52 9.29
CA ASP A 89 4.50 9.44 9.89
C ASP A 89 5.91 9.21 9.34
N GLY A 90 6.13 9.62 8.08
CA GLY A 90 7.41 9.46 7.40
C GLY A 90 7.29 8.99 5.95
N ARG A 91 8.34 8.31 5.48
CA ARG A 91 8.47 7.91 4.06
C ARG A 91 7.63 6.69 3.71
N VAL A 92 6.97 6.77 2.55
CA VAL A 92 6.21 5.67 1.94
C VAL A 92 6.67 5.47 0.51
N ALA A 93 7.03 4.25 0.14
CA ALA A 93 7.44 3.92 -1.23
C ALA A 93 6.78 2.65 -1.77
N GLY A 94 6.62 2.60 -3.08
CA GLY A 94 6.23 1.39 -3.81
C GLY A 94 4.95 0.75 -3.31
N GLY A 95 5.02 -0.53 -2.94
CA GLY A 95 3.90 -1.26 -2.36
C GLY A 95 3.26 -0.62 -1.13
N GLY A 96 4.03 0.18 -0.35
CA GLY A 96 3.48 0.98 0.75
C GLY A 96 2.42 1.98 0.28
N VAL A 97 2.64 2.63 -0.87
CA VAL A 97 1.62 3.49 -1.50
C VAL A 97 0.38 2.67 -1.88
N GLY A 98 0.57 1.42 -2.32
CA GLY A 98 -0.52 0.49 -2.60
C GLY A 98 -1.38 0.18 -1.37
N LEU A 99 -0.76 -0.09 -0.21
CA LEU A 99 -1.47 -0.26 1.06
C LEU A 99 -2.34 0.95 1.37
N LEU A 100 -1.78 2.17 1.26
CA LEU A 100 -2.53 3.41 1.49
C LEU A 100 -3.67 3.59 0.48
N ALA A 101 -3.41 3.32 -0.80
CA ALA A 101 -4.40 3.47 -1.86
C ALA A 101 -5.62 2.52 -1.69
N ALA A 102 -5.42 1.39 -1.02
CA ALA A 102 -6.48 0.43 -0.71
C ALA A 102 -7.22 0.74 0.60
N CYS A 103 -6.67 1.57 1.49
CA CYS A 103 -7.36 2.02 2.70
C CYS A 103 -8.57 2.90 2.38
N ASP A 104 -9.53 2.97 3.30
CA ASP A 104 -10.65 3.91 3.19
C ASP A 104 -10.21 5.33 3.52
N LEU A 105 -9.37 5.49 4.55
CA LEU A 105 -8.88 6.78 5.02
C LEU A 105 -7.37 6.73 5.29
N VAL A 106 -6.67 7.79 4.91
CA VAL A 106 -5.24 7.98 5.13
C VAL A 106 -5.01 9.29 5.88
N LEU A 107 -4.48 9.20 7.08
CA LEU A 107 -4.02 10.31 7.89
C LEU A 107 -2.50 10.41 7.76
N ALA A 108 -1.94 11.58 7.52
CA ALA A 108 -0.49 11.73 7.37
C ALA A 108 0.03 12.97 8.11
N THR A 109 1.22 12.85 8.69
CA THR A 109 1.90 14.01 9.27
C THR A 109 2.47 14.91 8.17
N PRO A 110 2.70 16.21 8.43
CA PRO A 110 3.28 17.13 7.44
C PRO A 110 4.63 16.70 6.86
N ARG A 111 5.41 15.89 7.60
CA ARG A 111 6.74 15.41 7.17
C ARG A 111 6.70 14.17 6.27
N SER A 112 5.53 13.63 6.01
CA SER A 112 5.40 12.39 5.22
C SER A 112 5.66 12.64 3.74
N THR A 113 6.20 11.61 3.07
CA THR A 113 6.47 11.63 1.62
C THR A 113 6.06 10.32 0.96
N PHE A 114 5.65 10.39 -0.30
CA PHE A 114 5.05 9.27 -1.04
C PHE A 114 5.68 9.15 -2.42
N ALA A 115 6.22 7.98 -2.77
CA ALA A 115 6.88 7.78 -4.06
C ALA A 115 6.57 6.41 -4.69
N LEU A 116 6.62 6.34 -6.02
CA LEU A 116 6.61 5.11 -6.81
C LEU A 116 7.93 5.00 -7.58
N PRO A 117 8.98 4.41 -6.98
CA PRO A 117 10.31 4.36 -7.58
C PRO A 117 10.50 3.22 -8.58
N GLU A 118 9.49 2.39 -8.84
CA GLU A 118 9.57 1.14 -9.59
C GLU A 118 10.17 1.32 -10.98
N ALA A 119 9.83 2.42 -11.68
CA ALA A 119 10.35 2.67 -13.03
C ALA A 119 11.88 2.85 -13.09
N LEU A 120 12.50 3.32 -12.01
CA LEU A 120 13.96 3.43 -11.89
C LEU A 120 14.63 2.05 -11.93
N TRP A 121 13.93 1.03 -11.49
CA TRP A 121 14.38 -0.37 -11.50
C TRP A 121 14.06 -1.10 -12.82
N GLY A 122 13.27 -0.47 -13.70
CA GLY A 122 12.69 -1.09 -14.89
C GLY A 122 11.45 -1.93 -14.59
N LEU A 123 10.89 -1.73 -13.41
CA LEU A 123 9.63 -2.31 -12.95
C LEU A 123 8.48 -1.31 -13.12
N LEU A 124 7.26 -1.80 -12.93
CA LEU A 124 6.06 -0.98 -12.83
C LEU A 124 5.35 -1.29 -11.50
N PRO A 125 4.63 -0.34 -10.92
CA PRO A 125 3.82 -0.59 -9.72
C PRO A 125 2.52 -1.35 -10.06
N CYS A 126 2.64 -2.54 -10.66
CA CYS A 126 1.55 -3.30 -11.28
C CYS A 126 0.40 -3.58 -10.29
N CYS A 127 0.72 -4.06 -9.09
CA CYS A 127 -0.29 -4.34 -8.06
C CYS A 127 -0.82 -3.08 -7.38
N VAL A 128 -0.11 -1.95 -7.47
CA VAL A 128 -0.47 -0.69 -6.82
C VAL A 128 -1.39 0.16 -7.69
N LEU A 129 -1.11 0.25 -8.99
CA LEU A 129 -1.79 1.15 -9.92
C LEU A 129 -3.31 1.02 -9.93
N PRO A 130 -3.95 -0.16 -9.93
CA PRO A 130 -5.41 -0.26 -9.95
C PRO A 130 -6.05 0.44 -8.75
N PHE A 131 -5.46 0.33 -7.57
CA PHE A 131 -5.95 0.94 -6.34
C PHE A 131 -5.63 2.44 -6.31
N LEU A 132 -4.44 2.83 -6.76
CA LEU A 132 -4.04 4.23 -6.82
C LEU A 132 -4.88 5.03 -7.83
N ILE A 133 -5.16 4.46 -9.02
CA ILE A 133 -6.05 5.06 -10.02
C ILE A 133 -7.44 5.27 -9.44
N ARG A 134 -7.98 4.27 -8.74
CA ARG A 134 -9.26 4.39 -8.03
C ARG A 134 -9.28 5.57 -7.06
N ARG A 135 -8.16 5.82 -6.37
CA ARG A 135 -8.07 6.81 -5.30
C ARG A 135 -7.75 8.21 -5.80
N THR A 136 -6.78 8.33 -6.73
CA THR A 136 -6.25 9.64 -7.16
C THR A 136 -6.61 10.01 -8.60
N GLY A 137 -7.28 9.13 -9.33
CA GLY A 137 -7.52 9.26 -10.76
C GLY A 137 -6.34 8.82 -11.61
N PHE A 138 -6.64 8.50 -12.90
CA PHE A 138 -5.67 7.93 -13.82
C PHE A 138 -4.43 8.81 -14.00
N GLN A 139 -4.64 10.09 -14.36
CA GLN A 139 -3.53 10.96 -14.73
C GLN A 139 -2.54 11.18 -13.57
N ARG A 140 -3.03 11.31 -12.34
CA ARG A 140 -2.15 11.50 -11.18
C ARG A 140 -1.35 10.23 -10.87
N ALA A 141 -2.01 9.08 -10.85
CA ALA A 141 -1.35 7.80 -10.64
C ALA A 141 -0.29 7.51 -11.70
N TYR A 142 -0.62 7.76 -12.98
CA TYR A 142 0.30 7.61 -14.10
C TYR A 142 1.53 8.53 -13.97
N ALA A 143 1.31 9.82 -13.64
CA ALA A 143 2.38 10.79 -13.46
C ALA A 143 3.31 10.42 -12.30
N MET A 144 2.76 9.92 -11.17
CA MET A 144 3.58 9.43 -10.06
C MET A 144 4.48 8.26 -10.47
N ALA A 145 3.93 7.29 -11.20
CA ALA A 145 4.69 6.13 -11.67
C ALA A 145 5.75 6.51 -12.72
N LEU A 146 5.42 7.43 -13.63
CA LEU A 146 6.31 7.85 -14.70
C LEU A 146 7.47 8.73 -14.22
N THR A 147 7.17 9.69 -13.34
CA THR A 147 8.17 10.67 -12.88
C THR A 147 9.00 10.16 -11.72
N THR A 148 8.50 9.14 -11.00
CA THR A 148 9.10 8.59 -9.77
C THR A 148 9.38 9.63 -8.67
N ARG A 149 8.93 10.88 -8.86
CA ARG A 149 9.16 12.01 -7.97
C ARG A 149 8.38 11.81 -6.66
N PRO A 150 9.03 11.94 -5.51
CA PRO A 150 8.33 11.95 -4.23
C PRO A 150 7.33 13.13 -4.15
N LEU A 151 6.12 12.85 -3.67
CA LEU A 151 5.14 13.86 -3.29
C LEU A 151 5.26 14.17 -1.80
N GLY A 152 5.22 15.44 -1.44
CA GLY A 152 5.01 15.86 -0.06
C GLY A 152 3.54 15.67 0.37
N THR A 153 3.27 15.74 1.67
CA THR A 153 1.94 15.51 2.25
C THR A 153 0.88 16.46 1.68
N ALA A 154 1.23 17.74 1.45
CA ALA A 154 0.29 18.71 0.86
C ALA A 154 -0.12 18.33 -0.57
N GLU A 155 0.83 17.89 -1.42
CA GLU A 155 0.53 17.42 -2.77
C GLU A 155 -0.28 16.11 -2.74
N ALA A 156 0.04 15.21 -1.80
CA ALA A 156 -0.68 13.96 -1.62
C ALA A 156 -2.14 14.20 -1.16
N ALA A 157 -2.36 15.20 -0.31
CA ALA A 157 -3.71 15.62 0.09
C ALA A 157 -4.46 16.27 -1.08
N ALA A 158 -3.81 17.14 -1.84
CA ALA A 158 -4.43 17.81 -3.00
C ALA A 158 -4.89 16.82 -4.09
N CYS A 159 -4.27 15.64 -4.19
CA CYS A 159 -4.68 14.61 -5.14
C CYS A 159 -5.53 13.47 -4.53
N GLY A 160 -5.89 13.54 -3.27
CA GLY A 160 -6.73 12.55 -2.60
C GLY A 160 -6.02 11.27 -2.17
N LEU A 161 -4.69 11.19 -2.26
CA LEU A 161 -3.93 10.07 -1.68
C LEU A 161 -3.97 10.13 -0.14
N VAL A 162 -3.92 11.31 0.44
CA VAL A 162 -4.08 11.60 1.86
C VAL A 162 -5.43 12.30 2.07
N ASP A 163 -6.22 11.84 3.05
CA ASP A 163 -7.53 12.41 3.37
C ASP A 163 -7.44 13.52 4.42
N GLU A 164 -6.45 13.41 5.32
CA GLU A 164 -6.24 14.41 6.38
C GLU A 164 -4.76 14.57 6.67
N VAL A 165 -4.29 15.84 6.67
CA VAL A 165 -2.97 16.20 7.20
C VAL A 165 -3.13 16.45 8.71
N ALA A 166 -2.46 15.65 9.53
CA ALA A 166 -2.64 15.64 10.98
C ALA A 166 -1.34 16.01 11.70
N ASP A 167 -1.32 17.19 12.36
CA ASP A 167 -0.24 17.57 13.26
C ASP A 167 -0.23 16.72 14.54
N ASP A 168 -1.41 16.29 15.00
CA ASP A 168 -1.61 15.34 16.11
C ASP A 168 -2.35 14.09 15.58
N PRO A 169 -1.60 13.07 15.10
CA PRO A 169 -2.19 11.84 14.59
C PRO A 169 -3.05 11.10 15.61
N ALA A 170 -2.67 11.13 16.90
CA ALA A 170 -3.43 10.46 17.96
C ALA A 170 -4.82 11.09 18.13
N LYS A 171 -4.92 12.42 18.07
CA LYS A 171 -6.20 13.12 18.11
C LYS A 171 -7.05 12.82 16.87
N ALA A 172 -6.44 12.78 15.69
CA ALA A 172 -7.13 12.44 14.45
C ALA A 172 -7.70 11.02 14.49
N VAL A 173 -6.90 10.04 14.95
CA VAL A 173 -7.34 8.64 15.14
C VAL A 173 -8.51 8.56 16.12
N ARG A 174 -8.44 9.21 17.28
CA ARG A 174 -9.55 9.20 18.25
C ARG A 174 -10.85 9.69 17.62
N ARG A 175 -10.78 10.76 16.81
CA ARG A 175 -11.94 11.31 16.08
C ARG A 175 -12.49 10.34 15.04
N LEU A 176 -11.59 9.70 14.26
CA LEU A 176 -11.94 8.68 13.28
C LEU A 176 -12.64 7.49 13.94
N VAL A 177 -12.04 6.92 14.99
CA VAL A 177 -12.60 5.75 15.71
C VAL A 177 -13.95 6.08 16.32
N PHE A 178 -14.10 7.26 16.92
CA PHE A 178 -15.38 7.72 17.46
C PHE A 178 -16.47 7.79 16.39
N ARG A 179 -16.15 8.30 15.20
CA ARG A 179 -17.09 8.36 14.07
C ARG A 179 -17.40 6.99 13.48
N ALA A 180 -16.38 6.19 13.22
CA ALA A 180 -16.55 4.84 12.70
C ALA A 180 -17.32 3.92 13.65
N GLY A 181 -17.18 4.14 14.97
CA GLY A 181 -17.93 3.42 16.00
C GLY A 181 -19.46 3.65 15.96
N LYS A 182 -19.93 4.66 15.24
CA LYS A 182 -21.36 4.92 15.03
C LYS A 182 -21.95 4.19 13.82
N LEU A 183 -21.11 3.59 12.99
CA LEU A 183 -21.51 2.82 11.82
C LEU A 183 -21.58 1.34 12.20
N ASP A 184 -22.60 0.66 11.70
CA ASP A 184 -22.63 -0.80 11.75
C ASP A 184 -21.82 -1.38 10.57
N GLY A 185 -21.26 -2.58 10.77
CA GLY A 185 -20.42 -3.23 9.75
C GLY A 185 -21.18 -3.59 8.48
N ALA A 186 -22.48 -3.90 8.56
CA ALA A 186 -23.29 -4.22 7.39
C ALA A 186 -23.39 -3.01 6.46
N THR A 187 -23.68 -1.82 7.02
CA THR A 187 -23.71 -0.56 6.25
C THR A 187 -22.37 -0.25 5.61
N VAL A 188 -21.25 -0.45 6.32
CA VAL A 188 -19.91 -0.26 5.75
C VAL A 188 -19.64 -1.25 4.61
N GLY A 189 -20.00 -2.52 4.81
CA GLY A 189 -19.88 -3.56 3.79
C GLY A 189 -20.72 -3.26 2.54
N ASP A 190 -21.96 -2.81 2.72
CA ASP A 190 -22.85 -2.43 1.61
C ASP A 190 -22.32 -1.22 0.84
N LEU A 191 -21.79 -0.20 1.54
CA LEU A 191 -21.16 0.95 0.90
C LEU A 191 -19.97 0.53 0.04
N LYS A 192 -19.08 -0.31 0.58
CA LYS A 192 -17.91 -0.82 -0.16
C LYS A 192 -18.31 -1.69 -1.35
N ARG A 193 -19.29 -2.55 -1.17
CA ARG A 193 -19.82 -3.39 -2.25
C ARG A 193 -20.40 -2.53 -3.37
N TYR A 194 -21.22 -1.54 -3.03
CA TYR A 194 -21.82 -0.63 -4.00
C TYR A 194 -20.76 0.23 -4.73
N ALA A 195 -19.86 0.86 -3.99
CA ALA A 195 -18.77 1.65 -4.57
C ALA A 195 -17.84 0.79 -5.43
N GLY A 196 -17.56 -0.45 -5.00
CA GLY A 196 -16.79 -1.43 -5.77
C GLY A 196 -17.46 -1.87 -7.07
N ALA A 197 -18.80 -1.82 -7.17
CA ALA A 197 -19.52 -2.07 -8.41
C ALA A 197 -19.41 -0.89 -9.40
N LEU A 198 -19.28 0.33 -8.89
CA LEU A 198 -19.08 1.53 -9.72
C LEU A 198 -17.65 1.62 -10.26
N TRP A 199 -16.68 1.04 -9.55
CA TRP A 199 -15.28 1.00 -9.94
C TRP A 199 -14.70 -0.38 -9.64
N ALA A 200 -14.90 -1.33 -10.54
CA ALA A 200 -14.56 -2.72 -10.31
C ALA A 200 -13.05 -3.00 -10.47
N ILE A 201 -12.41 -3.51 -9.42
CA ILE A 201 -11.12 -4.20 -9.50
C ILE A 201 -11.42 -5.69 -9.57
N THR A 202 -11.33 -6.23 -10.80
CA THR A 202 -11.77 -7.59 -11.17
C THR A 202 -10.66 -8.63 -11.04
N ASP A 203 -10.99 -9.89 -11.28
CA ASP A 203 -9.99 -10.96 -11.39
C ASP A 203 -9.12 -10.79 -12.64
N ASP A 204 -9.64 -10.20 -13.72
CA ASP A 204 -8.82 -9.83 -14.89
C ASP A 204 -7.82 -8.74 -14.57
N THR A 205 -8.21 -7.73 -13.76
CA THR A 205 -7.27 -6.71 -13.28
C THR A 205 -6.16 -7.34 -12.44
N ARG A 206 -6.50 -8.29 -11.57
CA ARG A 206 -5.52 -9.05 -10.77
C ARG A 206 -4.58 -9.84 -11.65
N ARG A 207 -5.13 -10.61 -12.59
CA ARG A 207 -4.35 -11.43 -13.52
C ARG A 207 -3.36 -10.57 -14.31
N LEU A 208 -3.83 -9.47 -14.92
CA LEU A 208 -2.99 -8.54 -15.66
C LEU A 208 -1.86 -7.98 -14.78
N ALA A 209 -2.15 -7.56 -13.56
CA ALA A 209 -1.15 -6.99 -12.66
C ALA A 209 -0.06 -8.00 -12.26
N VAL A 210 -0.45 -9.24 -11.95
CA VAL A 210 0.49 -10.29 -11.55
C VAL A 210 1.32 -10.78 -12.74
N GLU A 211 0.69 -11.08 -13.89
CA GLU A 211 1.39 -11.50 -15.10
C GLU A 211 2.40 -10.44 -15.58
N GLU A 212 2.03 -9.17 -15.52
CA GLU A 212 2.93 -8.08 -15.92
C GLU A 212 4.10 -7.91 -14.94
N LEU A 213 3.86 -8.04 -13.64
CA LEU A 213 4.93 -8.03 -12.64
C LEU A 213 5.91 -9.18 -12.88
N ASP A 214 5.42 -10.41 -13.07
CA ASP A 214 6.23 -11.59 -13.33
C ASP A 214 7.04 -11.45 -14.64
N ARG A 215 6.40 -10.92 -15.69
CA ARG A 215 7.06 -10.64 -16.96
C ARG A 215 8.24 -9.67 -16.79
N LEU A 216 8.03 -8.58 -16.04
CA LEU A 216 9.06 -7.57 -15.79
C LEU A 216 10.20 -8.12 -14.95
N MET A 217 9.89 -8.87 -13.89
CA MET A 217 10.87 -9.51 -13.02
C MET A 217 11.74 -10.53 -13.76
N ALA A 218 11.22 -11.14 -14.84
CA ALA A 218 11.96 -12.07 -15.67
C ALA A 218 12.95 -11.39 -16.64
N LEU A 219 12.84 -10.08 -16.88
CA LEU A 219 13.71 -9.36 -17.83
C LEU A 219 15.17 -9.30 -17.34
N PRO A 220 16.16 -9.63 -18.20
CA PRO A 220 17.58 -9.58 -17.82
C PRO A 220 17.99 -8.24 -17.20
N ARG A 221 17.61 -7.12 -17.83
CA ARG A 221 17.94 -5.77 -17.34
C ARG A 221 17.43 -5.48 -15.92
N VAL A 222 16.30 -6.07 -15.54
CA VAL A 222 15.73 -5.91 -14.18
C VAL A 222 16.52 -6.77 -13.21
N ARG A 223 16.77 -8.03 -13.55
CA ARG A 223 17.58 -8.95 -12.74
C ARG A 223 18.97 -8.40 -12.48
N ASP A 224 19.64 -7.88 -13.52
CA ASP A 224 20.98 -7.31 -13.39
C ASP A 224 20.99 -6.13 -12.39
N ARG A 225 19.99 -5.23 -12.46
CA ARG A 225 19.84 -4.11 -11.54
C ARG A 225 19.61 -4.58 -10.10
N LEU A 226 18.68 -5.51 -9.90
CA LEU A 226 18.40 -6.07 -8.58
C LEU A 226 19.60 -6.80 -8.00
N THR A 227 20.31 -7.59 -8.80
CA THR A 227 21.51 -8.32 -8.38
C THR A 227 22.65 -7.34 -8.01
N ALA A 228 22.88 -6.31 -8.81
CA ALA A 228 23.88 -5.28 -8.52
C ALA A 228 23.59 -4.55 -7.22
N TYR A 229 22.32 -4.24 -6.97
CA TYR A 229 21.89 -3.62 -5.71
C TYR A 229 22.07 -4.58 -4.52
N ALA A 230 21.62 -5.82 -4.64
CA ALA A 230 21.73 -6.81 -3.57
C ALA A 230 23.19 -7.13 -3.20
N ALA A 231 24.10 -7.12 -4.19
CA ALA A 231 25.52 -7.43 -3.98
C ALA A 231 26.36 -6.23 -3.51
N HIS A 232 26.05 -5.03 -3.97
CA HIS A 232 26.93 -3.86 -3.83
C HIS A 232 26.23 -2.60 -3.33
N GLY A 233 24.92 -2.61 -3.08
CA GLY A 233 24.14 -1.42 -2.73
C GLY A 233 24.02 -0.40 -3.85
N ARG A 234 24.39 -0.76 -5.10
CA ARG A 234 24.43 0.17 -6.24
C ARG A 234 23.04 0.38 -6.82
N TYR A 235 22.61 1.62 -6.84
CA TYR A 235 21.34 1.98 -7.49
C TYR A 235 21.48 2.09 -9.02
N PRO A 236 20.41 1.80 -9.79
CA PRO A 236 20.43 1.80 -11.27
C PRO A 236 20.81 3.14 -11.91
N TRP A 237 20.71 4.24 -11.18
CA TRP A 237 21.01 5.61 -11.64
C TRP A 237 22.37 6.12 -11.20
N GLU A 238 23.19 5.29 -10.55
CA GLU A 238 24.55 5.64 -10.08
C GLU A 238 25.64 5.13 -11.03
N SER A 239 25.34 5.01 -12.32
CA SER A 239 26.29 4.54 -13.36
C SER A 239 27.14 5.70 -13.91
#